data_5c7db55b0f27a996fd3264604fdf7705
#
_entry.id   5c7db55b0f27a996fd3264604fdf7705
#
_cell.length_a   1.000
_cell.length_b   1.000
_cell.length_c   1.000
_cell.angle_alpha   90.00
_cell.angle_beta   90.00
_cell.angle_gamma   90.00
#
_symmetry.space_group_name_H-M   'P 1'
#
loop_
_entity.id
_entity.type
_entity.pdbx_description
1 polymer ?
#
loop_
_entity_poly.entity_id
_entity_poly.type
_entity_poly.pdbx_seq_one_letter_code
_entity_poly.pdbx_strand_id
1 'polypeptide(L)'
;MFVQIVSFRTDRIEDFVALEDEWIRDTEGRRTLVDGALYRDRGDARRYWSINYFPSYEEAMVNSSLPETTAFAEQAMARSDGPAEFVDLDLVTDLDVRRTRGAELRSLMETNTDPTGLLADDVVLDMYVPRWRVVNRGTDEVMGTLVDEAPGRSFDRYDVQTTDGGFVAEYAYRTTATTDQPSTLSVGVVVATLSGGRISSLRVHCAGNWDAGLEREVETSVHAEASVLR
;
A
#
# COMPACT_ATOMS: atom_id res chain seq x y z
N MET A 1 0.18 3.95 14.51
CA MET A 1 0.70 2.56 14.35
C MET A 1 1.59 2.28 15.54
N PHE A 2 1.42 1.14 16.17
CA PHE A 2 2.24 0.64 17.27
C PHE A 2 3.02 -0.59 16.81
N VAL A 3 4.27 -0.72 17.23
CA VAL A 3 5.14 -1.85 16.88
C VAL A 3 5.65 -2.49 18.17
N GLN A 4 5.44 -3.78 18.32
CA GLN A 4 6.05 -4.57 19.38
C GLN A 4 7.15 -5.46 18.82
N ILE A 5 8.34 -5.34 19.37
CA ILE A 5 9.46 -6.21 19.05
C ILE A 5 9.66 -7.17 20.21
N VAL A 6 9.70 -8.47 19.92
CA VAL A 6 9.97 -9.51 20.91
C VAL A 6 11.26 -10.21 20.52
N SER A 7 12.25 -10.20 21.40
CA SER A 7 13.53 -10.89 21.21
C SER A 7 13.62 -12.10 22.12
N PHE A 8 13.99 -13.24 21.58
CA PHE A 8 14.15 -14.48 22.32
C PHE A 8 15.25 -15.36 21.74
N ARG A 9 15.67 -16.35 22.51
CA ARG A 9 16.66 -17.37 22.08
C ARG A 9 16.06 -18.74 22.10
N THR A 10 16.37 -19.55 21.09
CA THR A 10 15.97 -20.96 21.03
C THR A 10 16.86 -21.72 20.05
N ASP A 11 16.99 -23.03 20.23
CA ASP A 11 17.48 -23.98 19.24
C ASP A 11 16.35 -24.77 18.54
N ARG A 12 15.09 -24.40 18.84
CA ARG A 12 13.87 -25.10 18.40
C ARG A 12 12.96 -24.18 17.58
N ILE A 13 13.52 -23.47 16.61
CA ILE A 13 12.77 -22.46 15.85
C ILE A 13 11.60 -23.04 15.07
N GLU A 14 11.73 -24.26 14.57
CA GLU A 14 10.66 -24.94 13.83
C GLU A 14 9.42 -25.17 14.69
N ASP A 15 9.61 -25.43 16.01
CA ASP A 15 8.50 -25.55 16.94
C ASP A 15 7.79 -24.19 17.17
N PHE A 16 8.54 -23.07 17.12
CA PHE A 16 7.96 -21.72 17.18
C PHE A 16 7.14 -21.40 15.95
N VAL A 17 7.65 -21.68 14.76
CA VAL A 17 6.92 -21.47 13.51
C VAL A 17 5.62 -22.27 13.51
N ALA A 18 5.66 -23.52 13.96
CA ALA A 18 4.46 -24.35 14.06
C ALA A 18 3.43 -23.78 15.05
N LEU A 19 3.88 -23.25 16.20
CA LEU A 19 3.01 -22.58 17.16
C LEU A 19 2.41 -21.27 16.61
N GLU A 20 3.18 -20.51 15.86
CA GLU A 20 2.71 -19.28 15.20
C GLU A 20 1.63 -19.59 14.16
N ASP A 21 1.83 -20.63 13.34
CA ASP A 21 0.85 -21.11 12.38
C ASP A 21 -0.46 -21.58 13.07
N GLU A 22 -0.37 -22.23 14.22
CA GLU A 22 -1.53 -22.62 15.03
C GLU A 22 -2.25 -21.40 15.58
N TRP A 23 -1.51 -20.46 16.18
CA TRP A 23 -2.05 -19.22 16.72
C TRP A 23 -2.74 -18.38 15.64
N ILE A 24 -2.16 -18.29 14.44
CA ILE A 24 -2.74 -17.58 13.29
C ILE A 24 -4.11 -18.18 12.92
N ARG A 25 -4.23 -19.51 12.91
CA ARG A 25 -5.52 -20.16 12.62
C ARG A 25 -6.54 -19.95 13.73
N ASP A 26 -6.13 -20.12 14.98
CA ASP A 26 -7.02 -20.09 16.14
C ASP A 26 -7.55 -18.69 16.47
N THR A 27 -6.82 -17.64 16.05
CA THR A 27 -7.19 -16.23 16.23
C THR A 27 -7.81 -15.59 15.01
N GLU A 28 -8.10 -16.35 13.95
CA GLU A 28 -8.68 -15.81 12.72
C GLU A 28 -9.95 -14.99 13.00
N GLY A 29 -10.03 -13.79 12.42
CA GLY A 29 -11.14 -12.83 12.61
C GLY A 29 -11.20 -12.16 13.98
N ARG A 30 -10.29 -12.46 14.92
CA ARG A 30 -10.26 -11.86 16.26
C ARG A 30 -8.96 -11.14 16.58
N ARG A 31 -7.84 -11.58 16.00
CA ARG A 31 -6.54 -10.91 16.20
C ARG A 31 -6.54 -9.52 15.56
N THR A 32 -5.87 -8.59 16.22
CA THR A 32 -5.69 -7.22 15.76
C THR A 32 -4.31 -6.96 15.15
N LEU A 33 -3.45 -7.99 15.09
CA LEU A 33 -2.18 -7.94 14.38
C LEU A 33 -2.42 -7.63 12.90
N VAL A 34 -1.79 -6.56 12.40
CA VAL A 34 -1.90 -6.12 10.99
C VAL A 34 -0.86 -6.80 10.12
N ASP A 35 0.37 -6.88 10.65
CA ASP A 35 1.51 -7.48 9.96
C ASP A 35 2.53 -7.95 10.99
N GLY A 36 3.37 -8.90 10.63
CA GLY A 36 4.42 -9.40 11.49
C GLY A 36 5.45 -10.21 10.73
N ALA A 37 6.67 -10.26 11.26
CA ALA A 37 7.73 -11.07 10.70
C ALA A 37 8.71 -11.55 11.76
N LEU A 38 9.18 -12.79 11.59
CA LEU A 38 10.19 -13.40 12.42
C LEU A 38 11.56 -13.34 11.72
N TYR A 39 12.53 -12.75 12.39
CA TYR A 39 13.90 -12.61 11.88
C TYR A 39 14.89 -13.38 12.73
N ARG A 40 15.92 -13.93 12.11
CA ARG A 40 17.07 -14.50 12.80
C ARG A 40 18.21 -13.48 12.84
N ASP A 41 18.83 -13.31 14.00
CA ASP A 41 20.02 -12.50 14.15
C ASP A 41 21.19 -13.09 13.35
N ARG A 42 21.90 -12.23 12.60
CA ARG A 42 23.07 -12.69 11.82
C ARG A 42 24.30 -12.93 12.69
N GLY A 43 24.39 -12.29 13.86
CA GLY A 43 25.50 -12.43 14.80
C GLY A 43 25.29 -13.56 15.80
N ASP A 44 24.05 -14.01 16.02
CA ASP A 44 23.71 -15.08 16.95
C ASP A 44 22.62 -15.98 16.33
N ALA A 45 23.01 -17.15 15.86
CA ALA A 45 22.11 -18.08 15.15
C ALA A 45 20.96 -18.60 15.99
N ARG A 46 21.01 -18.43 17.34
CA ARG A 46 19.95 -18.86 18.29
C ARG A 46 19.07 -17.69 18.73
N ARG A 47 19.39 -16.45 18.35
CA ARG A 47 18.59 -15.26 18.65
C ARG A 47 17.65 -14.92 17.54
N TYR A 48 16.38 -14.67 17.89
CA TYR A 48 15.30 -14.32 16.97
C TYR A 48 14.63 -13.04 17.40
N TRP A 49 14.02 -12.36 16.43
CA TRP A 49 13.31 -11.10 16.61
C TRP A 49 11.95 -11.21 15.92
N SER A 50 10.87 -11.23 16.69
CA SER A 50 9.53 -11.07 16.15
C SER A 50 9.17 -9.59 16.14
N ILE A 51 8.84 -9.04 14.99
CA ILE A 51 8.42 -7.65 14.82
C ILE A 51 6.95 -7.67 14.45
N ASN A 52 6.11 -7.08 15.28
CA ASN A 52 4.66 -7.16 15.18
C ASN A 52 4.06 -5.77 15.09
N TYR A 53 3.17 -5.54 14.10
CA TYR A 53 2.55 -4.26 13.80
C TYR A 53 1.07 -4.28 14.19
N PHE A 54 0.63 -3.25 14.92
CA PHE A 54 -0.75 -3.07 15.35
C PHE A 54 -1.25 -1.66 14.98
N PRO A 55 -2.58 -1.46 14.85
CA PRO A 55 -3.14 -0.13 14.60
C PRO A 55 -2.79 0.86 15.73
N SER A 56 -2.86 0.42 16.99
CA SER A 56 -2.53 1.18 18.19
C SER A 56 -2.03 0.28 19.33
N TYR A 57 -1.55 0.88 20.40
CA TYR A 57 -1.20 0.16 21.64
C TYR A 57 -2.41 -0.56 22.24
N GLU A 58 -3.58 0.08 22.25
CA GLU A 58 -4.82 -0.50 22.76
C GLU A 58 -5.19 -1.78 22.01
N GLU A 59 -5.05 -1.76 20.69
CA GLU A 59 -5.29 -2.94 19.84
C GLU A 59 -4.28 -4.06 20.13
N ALA A 60 -3.01 -3.73 20.38
CA ALA A 60 -2.02 -4.72 20.81
C ALA A 60 -2.42 -5.36 22.16
N MET A 61 -2.98 -4.57 23.10
CA MET A 61 -3.48 -5.10 24.37
C MET A 61 -4.72 -5.98 24.20
N VAL A 62 -5.62 -5.65 23.29
CA VAL A 62 -6.75 -6.52 22.90
C VAL A 62 -6.21 -7.87 22.40
N ASN A 63 -5.24 -7.85 21.48
CA ASN A 63 -4.60 -9.06 20.97
C ASN A 63 -3.92 -9.90 22.06
N SER A 64 -3.23 -9.24 22.99
CA SER A 64 -2.54 -9.88 24.09
C SER A 64 -3.51 -10.52 25.10
N SER A 65 -4.73 -10.01 25.23
CA SER A 65 -5.76 -10.54 26.13
C SER A 65 -6.50 -11.77 25.58
N LEU A 66 -6.28 -12.15 24.33
CA LEU A 66 -6.87 -13.37 23.78
C LEU A 66 -6.35 -14.60 24.52
N PRO A 67 -7.21 -15.55 24.92
CA PRO A 67 -6.79 -16.80 25.57
C PRO A 67 -5.76 -17.57 24.74
N GLU A 68 -5.92 -17.57 23.43
CA GLU A 68 -5.03 -18.24 22.49
C GLU A 68 -3.64 -17.55 22.44
N THR A 69 -3.60 -16.24 22.57
CA THR A 69 -2.32 -15.49 22.65
C THR A 69 -1.60 -15.77 23.97
N THR A 70 -2.34 -15.90 25.07
CA THR A 70 -1.77 -16.32 26.35
C THR A 70 -1.20 -17.73 26.26
N ALA A 71 -1.96 -18.68 25.70
CA ALA A 71 -1.50 -20.06 25.52
C ALA A 71 -0.28 -20.16 24.59
N PHE A 72 -0.25 -19.38 23.52
CA PHE A 72 0.91 -19.25 22.65
C PHE A 72 2.13 -18.74 23.42
N ALA A 73 2.00 -17.66 24.19
CA ALA A 73 3.10 -17.08 24.95
C ALA A 73 3.68 -18.05 25.97
N GLU A 74 2.85 -18.81 26.70
CA GLU A 74 3.28 -19.84 27.64
C GLU A 74 4.07 -20.95 26.95
N GLN A 75 3.57 -21.45 25.82
CA GLN A 75 4.23 -22.49 25.03
C GLN A 75 5.53 -22.02 24.41
N ALA A 76 5.57 -20.77 23.90
CA ALA A 76 6.76 -20.12 23.36
C ALA A 76 7.84 -19.96 24.45
N MET A 77 7.45 -19.51 25.63
CA MET A 77 8.36 -19.33 26.77
C MET A 77 8.96 -20.68 27.22
N ALA A 78 8.18 -21.76 27.22
CA ALA A 78 8.67 -23.11 27.55
C ALA A 78 9.68 -23.68 26.53
N ARG A 79 9.79 -23.06 25.35
CA ARG A 79 10.72 -23.44 24.28
C ARG A 79 11.89 -22.48 24.11
N SER A 80 11.89 -21.39 24.88
CA SER A 80 12.93 -20.37 24.86
C SER A 80 14.04 -20.67 25.86
N ASP A 81 15.25 -20.23 25.55
CA ASP A 81 16.41 -20.26 26.43
C ASP A 81 16.45 -19.00 27.30
N GLY A 82 15.56 -18.92 28.27
CA GLY A 82 15.41 -17.75 29.15
C GLY A 82 14.25 -16.83 28.75
N PRO A 83 14.08 -15.71 29.46
CA PRO A 83 12.97 -14.80 29.25
C PRO A 83 13.10 -14.06 27.90
N ALA A 84 11.95 -13.82 27.26
CA ALA A 84 11.87 -12.93 26.11
C ALA A 84 12.00 -11.46 26.57
N GLU A 85 12.59 -10.64 25.71
CA GLU A 85 12.70 -9.19 25.87
C GLU A 85 11.65 -8.52 24.98
N PHE A 86 10.93 -7.54 25.51
CA PHE A 86 9.89 -6.80 24.80
C PHE A 86 10.31 -5.34 24.65
N VAL A 87 10.11 -4.80 23.44
CA VAL A 87 10.29 -3.37 23.17
C VAL A 87 9.04 -2.88 22.46
N ASP A 88 8.40 -1.89 23.05
CA ASP A 88 7.20 -1.24 22.56
C ASP A 88 7.57 0.09 21.92
N LEU A 89 7.12 0.34 20.68
CA LEU A 89 7.51 1.49 19.88
C LEU A 89 6.28 2.17 19.27
N ASP A 90 6.24 3.49 19.39
CA ASP A 90 5.29 4.32 18.65
C ASP A 90 5.91 4.84 17.37
N LEU A 91 5.14 4.83 16.27
CA LEU A 91 5.57 5.40 15.00
C LEU A 91 5.70 6.93 15.12
N VAL A 92 6.91 7.44 14.97
CA VAL A 92 7.20 8.90 14.95
C VAL A 92 7.08 9.46 13.55
N THR A 93 7.63 8.75 12.56
CA THR A 93 7.57 9.12 11.13
C THR A 93 7.66 7.90 10.25
N ASP A 94 6.89 7.91 9.17
CA ASP A 94 6.96 6.86 8.14
C ASP A 94 8.03 7.24 7.12
N LEU A 95 9.04 6.40 6.97
CA LEU A 95 10.15 6.56 6.01
C LEU A 95 9.95 5.67 4.77
N ASP A 96 8.72 5.22 4.50
CA ASP A 96 8.44 4.42 3.32
C ASP A 96 8.61 5.25 2.05
N VAL A 97 9.74 5.05 1.37
CA VAL A 97 10.09 5.71 0.11
C VAL A 97 9.00 5.49 -0.94
N ARG A 98 8.35 4.32 -0.95
CA ARG A 98 7.29 3.98 -1.92
C ARG A 98 6.08 4.88 -1.75
N ARG A 99 5.67 5.16 -0.52
CA ARG A 99 4.57 6.08 -0.20
C ARG A 99 4.91 7.51 -0.58
N THR A 100 6.15 7.94 -0.30
CA THR A 100 6.66 9.26 -0.72
C THR A 100 6.63 9.39 -2.24
N ARG A 101 7.09 8.37 -2.99
CA ARG A 101 7.04 8.36 -4.46
C ARG A 101 5.61 8.36 -5.00
N GLY A 102 4.67 7.74 -4.31
CA GLY A 102 3.24 7.83 -4.63
C GLY A 102 2.71 9.27 -4.52
N ALA A 103 3.05 9.97 -3.45
CA ALA A 103 2.66 11.38 -3.27
C ALA A 103 3.34 12.31 -4.29
N GLU A 104 4.60 12.06 -4.64
CA GLU A 104 5.32 12.80 -5.69
C GLU A 104 4.70 12.55 -7.08
N LEU A 105 4.25 11.33 -7.39
CA LEU A 105 3.54 11.03 -8.63
C LEU A 105 2.23 11.83 -8.72
N ARG A 106 1.48 11.92 -7.62
CA ARG A 106 0.30 12.80 -7.55
C ARG A 106 0.68 14.24 -7.90
N SER A 107 1.71 14.78 -7.25
CA SER A 107 2.17 16.16 -7.48
C SER A 107 2.62 16.37 -8.92
N LEU A 108 3.35 15.41 -9.52
CA LEU A 108 3.72 15.45 -10.93
C LEU A 108 2.49 15.52 -11.84
N MET A 109 1.48 14.71 -11.57
CA MET A 109 0.24 14.70 -12.35
C MET A 109 -0.58 15.98 -12.17
N GLU A 110 -0.56 16.63 -11.00
CA GLU A 110 -1.25 17.91 -10.73
C GLU A 110 -0.53 19.08 -11.38
N THR A 111 0.80 19.11 -11.30
CA THR A 111 1.62 20.26 -11.72
C THR A 111 2.19 20.13 -13.13
N ASN A 112 2.13 18.92 -13.72
CA ASN A 112 2.75 18.56 -14.99
C ASN A 112 4.28 18.80 -15.01
N THR A 113 4.93 18.66 -13.84
CA THR A 113 6.38 18.85 -13.69
C THR A 113 6.97 17.71 -12.84
N ASP A 114 8.21 17.33 -13.14
CA ASP A 114 9.00 16.38 -12.34
C ASP A 114 10.24 17.07 -11.74
N PRO A 115 10.10 17.91 -10.69
CA PRO A 115 11.22 18.64 -10.11
C PRO A 115 12.16 17.74 -9.30
N THR A 116 11.73 16.54 -8.95
CA THR A 116 12.47 15.61 -8.09
C THR A 116 13.26 14.56 -8.87
N GLY A 117 13.05 14.47 -10.19
CA GLY A 117 13.58 13.36 -10.99
C GLY A 117 12.95 12.02 -10.58
N LEU A 118 11.65 12.04 -10.34
CA LEU A 118 10.85 10.89 -9.90
C LEU A 118 10.91 9.74 -10.89
N LEU A 119 10.86 10.05 -12.20
CA LEU A 119 10.88 9.07 -13.27
C LEU A 119 12.33 8.64 -13.57
N ALA A 120 12.57 7.35 -13.75
CA ALA A 120 13.83 6.82 -14.27
C ALA A 120 14.01 7.22 -15.74
N ASP A 121 15.26 7.37 -16.20
CA ASP A 121 15.56 7.81 -17.57
C ASP A 121 15.01 6.84 -18.63
N ASP A 122 14.91 5.55 -18.29
CA ASP A 122 14.38 4.46 -19.10
C ASP A 122 12.95 4.04 -18.71
N VAL A 123 12.21 4.90 -18.01
CA VAL A 123 10.85 4.61 -17.54
C VAL A 123 9.94 4.14 -18.67
N VAL A 124 9.07 3.19 -18.36
CA VAL A 124 8.08 2.66 -19.30
C VAL A 124 6.68 2.99 -18.80
N LEU A 125 5.89 3.67 -19.61
CA LEU A 125 4.45 3.83 -19.43
C LEU A 125 3.72 2.80 -20.29
N ASP A 126 2.82 2.03 -19.68
CA ASP A 126 1.89 1.11 -20.31
C ASP A 126 0.47 1.48 -19.88
N MET A 127 -0.21 2.31 -20.66
CA MET A 127 -1.51 2.89 -20.30
C MET A 127 -2.63 2.28 -21.11
N TYR A 128 -3.65 1.80 -20.43
CA TYR A 128 -4.88 1.29 -20.99
C TYR A 128 -6.00 2.30 -20.75
N VAL A 129 -6.55 2.80 -21.84
CA VAL A 129 -7.74 3.65 -21.87
C VAL A 129 -8.85 2.93 -22.64
N PRO A 130 -10.12 3.34 -22.54
CA PRO A 130 -11.19 2.69 -23.28
C PRO A 130 -10.88 2.55 -24.77
N ARG A 131 -10.83 1.32 -25.27
CA ARG A 131 -10.57 0.94 -26.68
C ARG A 131 -9.16 1.22 -27.20
N TRP A 132 -8.21 1.64 -26.33
CA TRP A 132 -6.85 1.94 -26.77
C TRP A 132 -5.78 1.57 -25.73
N ARG A 133 -4.55 1.41 -26.20
CA ARG A 133 -3.37 1.19 -25.36
C ARG A 133 -2.24 2.09 -25.85
N VAL A 134 -1.61 2.81 -24.92
CA VAL A 134 -0.45 3.68 -25.17
C VAL A 134 0.76 3.07 -24.49
N VAL A 135 1.87 2.98 -25.20
CA VAL A 135 3.16 2.53 -24.64
C VAL A 135 4.22 3.56 -25.00
N ASN A 136 4.81 4.18 -23.99
CA ASN A 136 5.87 5.17 -24.13
C ASN A 136 7.12 4.72 -23.36
N ARG A 137 8.28 5.19 -23.78
CA ARG A 137 9.56 4.87 -23.15
C ARG A 137 10.42 6.12 -23.00
N GLY A 138 11.09 6.20 -21.86
CA GLY A 138 11.90 7.36 -21.50
C GLY A 138 11.08 8.51 -20.96
N THR A 139 11.76 9.36 -20.18
CA THR A 139 11.11 10.42 -19.40
C THR A 139 10.34 11.39 -20.30
N ASP A 140 10.88 11.79 -21.44
CA ASP A 140 10.27 12.81 -22.29
C ASP A 140 8.94 12.34 -22.91
N GLU A 141 8.89 11.12 -23.46
CA GLU A 141 7.65 10.57 -24.02
C GLU A 141 6.60 10.31 -22.94
N VAL A 142 7.02 9.78 -21.79
CA VAL A 142 6.11 9.52 -20.67
C VAL A 142 5.53 10.82 -20.14
N MET A 143 6.37 11.84 -19.91
CA MET A 143 5.93 13.16 -19.49
C MET A 143 4.99 13.79 -20.50
N GLY A 144 5.33 13.75 -21.79
CA GLY A 144 4.45 14.24 -22.86
C GLY A 144 3.05 13.65 -22.75
N THR A 145 2.93 12.33 -22.64
CA THR A 145 1.62 11.67 -22.49
C THR A 145 0.91 12.05 -21.19
N LEU A 146 1.61 12.08 -20.06
CA LEU A 146 1.00 12.46 -18.78
C LEU A 146 0.51 13.91 -18.77
N VAL A 147 1.19 14.82 -19.49
CA VAL A 147 0.85 16.25 -19.57
C VAL A 147 -0.30 16.50 -20.58
N ASP A 148 -0.23 15.90 -21.77
CA ASP A 148 -1.17 16.16 -22.87
C ASP A 148 -2.60 15.66 -22.54
N GLU A 149 -2.71 14.60 -21.77
CA GLU A 149 -4.00 13.98 -21.42
C GLU A 149 -4.88 14.86 -20.52
N ALA A 150 -4.31 15.76 -19.72
CA ALA A 150 -5.13 16.60 -18.85
C ALA A 150 -4.36 17.81 -18.27
N PRO A 151 -4.36 18.95 -18.92
CA PRO A 151 -3.90 20.19 -18.33
C PRO A 151 -4.82 20.60 -17.17
N GLY A 152 -4.24 20.86 -15.99
CA GLY A 152 -4.99 21.33 -14.82
C GLY A 152 -5.86 20.26 -14.15
N ARG A 153 -5.24 19.21 -13.66
CA ARG A 153 -5.91 18.16 -12.87
C ARG A 153 -6.10 18.58 -11.42
N SER A 154 -7.23 18.17 -10.84
CA SER A 154 -7.46 18.23 -9.41
C SER A 154 -7.96 16.85 -8.94
N PHE A 155 -7.26 16.26 -7.98
CA PHE A 155 -7.65 14.94 -7.45
C PHE A 155 -8.72 15.06 -6.38
N ASP A 156 -9.89 14.48 -6.65
CA ASP A 156 -10.96 14.27 -5.67
C ASP A 156 -10.57 13.10 -4.73
N ARG A 157 -9.85 12.09 -5.25
CA ARG A 157 -9.30 10.96 -4.50
C ARG A 157 -7.94 10.56 -5.05
N TYR A 158 -7.01 10.22 -4.16
CA TYR A 158 -5.73 9.62 -4.49
C TYR A 158 -5.22 8.80 -3.31
N ASP A 159 -5.39 7.48 -3.38
CA ASP A 159 -5.06 6.55 -2.31
C ASP A 159 -3.88 5.68 -2.73
N VAL A 160 -2.82 5.65 -1.90
CA VAL A 160 -1.58 4.92 -2.18
C VAL A 160 -1.46 3.71 -1.25
N GLN A 161 -1.29 2.53 -1.85
CA GLN A 161 -0.95 1.29 -1.16
C GLN A 161 0.42 0.82 -1.63
N THR A 162 1.33 0.55 -0.69
CA THR A 162 2.68 0.09 -1.02
C THR A 162 2.70 -1.40 -1.32
N THR A 163 3.59 -1.82 -2.22
CA THR A 163 3.86 -3.21 -2.58
C THR A 163 5.35 -3.50 -2.44
N ASP A 164 5.80 -4.74 -2.50
CA ASP A 164 7.22 -5.09 -2.35
C ASP A 164 8.15 -4.34 -3.33
N GLY A 165 7.70 -4.14 -4.56
CA GLY A 165 8.49 -3.49 -5.62
C GLY A 165 8.11 -2.06 -5.95
N GLY A 166 7.12 -1.45 -5.25
CA GLY A 166 6.63 -0.12 -5.60
C GLY A 166 5.35 0.25 -4.89
N PHE A 167 4.32 0.70 -5.63
CA PHE A 167 3.02 1.07 -5.07
C PHE A 167 1.90 0.94 -6.09
N VAL A 168 0.67 0.87 -5.58
CA VAL A 168 -0.57 1.02 -6.35
C VAL A 168 -1.22 2.32 -5.89
N ALA A 169 -1.65 3.16 -6.84
CA ALA A 169 -2.45 4.34 -6.55
C ALA A 169 -3.80 4.26 -7.24
N GLU A 170 -4.88 4.30 -6.47
CA GLU A 170 -6.23 4.50 -6.97
C GLU A 170 -6.51 6.00 -7.02
N TYR A 171 -7.07 6.46 -8.13
CA TYR A 171 -7.31 7.89 -8.31
C TYR A 171 -8.66 8.21 -8.93
N ALA A 172 -9.16 9.40 -8.57
CA ALA A 172 -10.21 10.12 -9.27
C ALA A 172 -9.77 11.58 -9.39
N TYR A 173 -9.67 12.11 -10.60
CA TYR A 173 -9.35 13.51 -10.82
C TYR A 173 -10.34 14.16 -11.77
N ARG A 174 -10.48 15.48 -11.62
CA ARG A 174 -11.22 16.34 -12.55
C ARG A 174 -10.29 17.17 -13.39
N THR A 175 -10.61 17.28 -14.68
CA THR A 175 -9.95 18.25 -15.54
C THR A 175 -10.59 19.64 -15.35
N THR A 176 -9.80 20.70 -15.45
CA THR A 176 -10.33 22.05 -15.46
C THR A 176 -11.10 22.28 -16.76
N ALA A 177 -12.32 22.85 -16.66
CA ALA A 177 -13.07 23.26 -17.83
C ALA A 177 -12.33 24.36 -18.59
N THR A 178 -12.28 24.23 -19.91
CA THR A 178 -11.75 25.25 -20.82
C THR A 178 -12.89 25.84 -21.65
N THR A 179 -12.59 26.82 -22.52
CA THR A 179 -13.60 27.41 -23.43
C THR A 179 -14.21 26.36 -24.37
N ASP A 180 -13.41 25.35 -24.73
CA ASP A 180 -13.77 24.36 -25.78
C ASP A 180 -14.07 22.98 -25.21
N GLN A 181 -13.77 22.73 -23.93
CA GLN A 181 -13.96 21.42 -23.30
C GLN A 181 -14.54 21.57 -21.89
N PRO A 182 -15.63 20.86 -21.56
CA PRO A 182 -16.16 20.82 -20.22
C PRO A 182 -15.21 20.06 -19.28
N SER A 183 -15.34 20.30 -17.98
CA SER A 183 -14.69 19.48 -16.95
C SER A 183 -15.15 18.02 -17.07
N THR A 184 -14.23 17.09 -16.96
CA THR A 184 -14.50 15.65 -16.96
C THR A 184 -13.92 14.99 -15.71
N LEU A 185 -14.57 13.94 -15.24
CA LEU A 185 -14.05 13.04 -14.22
C LEU A 185 -13.28 11.90 -14.88
N SER A 186 -12.09 11.60 -14.41
CA SER A 186 -11.31 10.43 -14.81
C SER A 186 -11.00 9.57 -13.59
N VAL A 187 -11.28 8.28 -13.68
CA VAL A 187 -11.07 7.31 -12.61
C VAL A 187 -10.12 6.22 -13.09
N GLY A 188 -9.21 5.81 -12.24
CA GLY A 188 -8.27 4.77 -12.65
C GLY A 188 -7.37 4.25 -11.54
N VAL A 189 -6.47 3.37 -11.95
CA VAL A 189 -5.46 2.77 -11.09
C VAL A 189 -4.09 2.88 -11.78
N VAL A 190 -3.10 3.27 -11.01
CA VAL A 190 -1.68 3.23 -11.40
C VAL A 190 -0.99 2.15 -10.60
N VAL A 191 -0.29 1.24 -11.28
CA VAL A 191 0.69 0.33 -10.66
C VAL A 191 2.08 0.83 -11.04
N ALA A 192 2.84 1.28 -10.05
CA ALA A 192 4.20 1.79 -10.22
C ALA A 192 5.22 0.80 -9.68
N THR A 193 6.29 0.57 -10.45
CA THR A 193 7.45 -0.20 -10.01
C THR A 193 8.62 0.76 -9.79
N LEU A 194 9.36 0.56 -8.70
CA LEU A 194 10.54 1.35 -8.35
C LEU A 194 11.83 0.57 -8.62
N SER A 195 12.83 1.28 -9.13
CA SER A 195 14.20 0.81 -9.25
C SER A 195 15.15 1.94 -8.84
N GLY A 196 16.08 1.68 -7.92
CA GLY A 196 16.99 2.71 -7.40
C GLY A 196 16.27 3.92 -6.76
N GLY A 197 15.04 3.72 -6.23
CA GLY A 197 14.24 4.78 -5.63
C GLY A 197 13.52 5.69 -6.64
N ARG A 198 13.60 5.40 -7.95
CA ARG A 198 12.88 6.11 -9.03
C ARG A 198 11.83 5.20 -9.66
N ILE A 199 10.79 5.75 -10.25
CA ILE A 199 9.77 4.98 -10.98
C ILE A 199 10.36 4.50 -12.31
N SER A 200 10.50 3.19 -12.45
CA SER A 200 10.97 2.53 -13.67
C SER A 200 9.85 2.04 -14.58
N SER A 201 8.63 1.86 -14.03
CA SER A 201 7.47 1.45 -14.81
C SER A 201 6.19 2.02 -14.20
N LEU A 202 5.30 2.48 -15.08
CA LEU A 202 3.93 2.89 -14.77
C LEU A 202 2.98 2.06 -15.63
N ARG A 203 2.14 1.25 -15.01
CA ARG A 203 1.00 0.64 -15.67
C ARG A 203 -0.27 1.34 -15.23
N VAL A 204 -0.98 1.96 -16.16
CA VAL A 204 -2.18 2.76 -15.89
C VAL A 204 -3.39 2.07 -16.49
N HIS A 205 -4.43 1.90 -15.70
CA HIS A 205 -5.76 1.50 -16.14
C HIS A 205 -6.72 2.64 -15.89
N CYS A 206 -7.19 3.30 -16.96
CA CYS A 206 -8.08 4.44 -16.90
C CYS A 206 -9.45 4.07 -17.47
N ALA A 207 -10.50 4.42 -16.75
CA ALA A 207 -11.89 4.21 -17.20
C ALA A 207 -12.33 5.21 -18.28
N GLY A 208 -11.46 6.13 -18.68
CA GLY A 208 -11.74 7.22 -19.61
C GLY A 208 -12.22 8.48 -18.91
N ASN A 209 -12.58 9.47 -19.72
CA ASN A 209 -13.08 10.76 -19.23
C ASN A 209 -14.61 10.74 -19.24
N TRP A 210 -15.21 10.93 -18.08
CA TRP A 210 -16.65 10.95 -17.89
C TRP A 210 -17.14 12.39 -17.85
N ASP A 211 -18.05 12.74 -18.72
CA ASP A 211 -18.78 14.00 -18.63
C ASP A 211 -19.88 13.92 -17.55
N ALA A 212 -20.47 15.06 -17.21
CA ALA A 212 -21.52 15.13 -16.21
C ALA A 212 -22.79 14.30 -16.54
N GLY A 213 -22.98 13.92 -17.80
CA GLY A 213 -24.05 13.03 -18.23
C GLY A 213 -23.76 11.59 -17.82
N LEU A 214 -22.58 11.09 -18.19
CA LEU A 214 -22.13 9.74 -17.87
C LEU A 214 -21.97 9.55 -16.35
N GLU A 215 -21.46 10.57 -15.62
CA GLU A 215 -21.40 10.52 -14.15
C GLU A 215 -22.78 10.24 -13.53
N ARG A 216 -23.81 11.00 -13.93
CA ARG A 216 -25.19 10.81 -13.43
C ARG A 216 -25.78 9.45 -13.81
N GLU A 217 -25.47 8.96 -15.02
CA GLU A 217 -25.94 7.63 -15.45
C GLU A 217 -25.36 6.52 -14.57
N VAL A 218 -24.05 6.57 -14.29
CA VAL A 218 -23.35 5.60 -13.43
C VAL A 218 -23.87 5.67 -12.00
N GLU A 219 -24.01 6.86 -11.42
CA GLU A 219 -24.57 7.04 -10.07
C GLU A 219 -25.97 6.46 -9.95
N THR A 220 -26.82 6.71 -10.95
CA THR A 220 -28.20 6.19 -10.99
C THR A 220 -28.21 4.67 -11.06
N SER A 221 -27.33 4.07 -11.86
CA SER A 221 -27.21 2.62 -12.04
C SER A 221 -26.74 1.93 -10.75
N VAL A 222 -25.72 2.47 -10.10
CA VAL A 222 -25.21 1.94 -8.82
C VAL A 222 -26.27 2.00 -7.72
N HIS A 223 -27.06 3.07 -7.63
CA HIS A 223 -28.12 3.18 -6.65
C HIS A 223 -29.28 2.21 -6.95
N ALA A 224 -29.60 1.94 -8.21
CA ALA A 224 -30.62 0.98 -8.59
C ALA A 224 -30.22 -0.46 -8.20
N GLU A 225 -28.96 -0.86 -8.44
CA GLU A 225 -28.45 -2.19 -8.07
C GLU A 225 -28.36 -2.37 -6.54
N ALA A 226 -27.91 -1.36 -5.81
CA ALA A 226 -27.87 -1.41 -4.35
C ALA A 226 -29.24 -1.53 -3.69
N SER A 227 -30.32 -1.12 -4.36
CA SER A 227 -31.70 -1.26 -3.89
C SER A 227 -32.29 -2.66 -4.14
N VAL A 228 -31.73 -3.43 -5.07
CA VAL A 228 -32.16 -4.82 -5.39
C VAL A 228 -31.49 -5.84 -4.46
N LEU A 229 -30.37 -5.50 -3.83
CA LEU A 229 -29.60 -6.37 -2.93
C LEU A 229 -30.00 -6.21 -1.43
N ARG A 230 -31.05 -5.47 -1.13
CA ARG A 230 -31.67 -5.34 0.20
C ARG A 230 -32.97 -6.09 0.25
#